data_ef2cba44c83736915e1446641cef3825
#
_entry.id   ef2cba44c83736915e1446641cef3825
#
_cell.length_a   1.000
_cell.length_b   1.000
_cell.length_c   1.000
_cell.angle_alpha   90.00
_cell.angle_beta   90.00
_cell.angle_gamma   90.00
#
_symmetry.space_group_name_H-M   'P 1'
#
loop_
_entity.id
_entity.type
_entity.pdbx_description
1 polymer ?
#
loop_
_entity_poly.entity_id
_entity_poly.type
_entity_poly.pdbx_seq_one_letter_code
_entity_poly.pdbx_strand_id
1 'polypeptide(L)'
;VAGSSRNEQRIGLLNGFAAYGMWGLVPLFWPLLKPAGAGEILAHRMVWSLAFVAVALLVVRRWAWAGELLRQPRKLGLITVAAAVITVNWGVYIWAVNSGHVVEASLGYFINPLVTIAMGVLLLKERLRPVQWAAVATGFAAVLVLTVGYGRPPWISLCLAFSFATYGLVKKKVNLGGVESLAAETAIQFLPALGFLLWLGAHGDSTFTTEGVGHGALLAATGVVTAIPLVCFGAAAIRVPLSTLGLLQYLAPVFQFLLGILYFGEAMPPERWAGFALVWLALTLLTWDALRTAHRTSRALRARLDRAGGGVPAEKEDAARDSDIVACGGPSPDSASADPAPASARLDAPTGKP
;
A
#
# COMPACT_ATOMS: atom_id res chain seq x y z
N VAL A 1 -27.20 -3.78 8.76
CA VAL A 1 -25.76 -3.74 9.12
C VAL A 1 -24.91 -4.66 8.23
N ALA A 2 -25.36 -5.88 7.88
CA ALA A 2 -24.59 -6.81 7.03
C ALA A 2 -24.47 -6.37 5.56
N GLY A 3 -25.39 -5.58 5.03
CA GLY A 3 -25.34 -5.06 3.66
C GLY A 3 -24.32 -3.95 3.47
N SER A 4 -24.09 -3.10 4.47
CA SER A 4 -23.12 -2.02 4.44
C SER A 4 -21.68 -2.56 4.40
N SER A 5 -21.37 -3.60 5.18
CA SER A 5 -20.03 -4.19 5.22
C SER A 5 -19.64 -4.89 3.90
N ARG A 6 -20.60 -5.54 3.22
CA ARG A 6 -20.37 -6.14 1.89
C ARG A 6 -20.10 -5.08 0.81
N ASN A 7 -20.83 -3.96 0.86
CA ASN A 7 -20.65 -2.88 -0.10
C ASN A 7 -19.27 -2.21 0.07
N GLU A 8 -18.85 -1.92 1.31
CA GLU A 8 -17.53 -1.38 1.62
C GLU A 8 -16.41 -2.31 1.14
N GLN A 9 -16.55 -3.62 1.35
CA GLN A 9 -15.56 -4.59 0.87
C GLN A 9 -15.48 -4.63 -0.67
N ARG A 10 -16.62 -4.58 -1.37
CA ARG A 10 -16.65 -4.50 -2.85
C ARG A 10 -15.98 -3.23 -3.35
N ILE A 11 -16.28 -2.07 -2.74
CA ILE A 11 -15.64 -0.79 -3.09
C ILE A 11 -14.13 -0.90 -2.88
N GLY A 12 -13.68 -1.49 -1.77
CA GLY A 12 -12.26 -1.71 -1.51
C GLY A 12 -11.59 -2.61 -2.55
N LEU A 13 -12.22 -3.72 -2.94
CA LEU A 13 -11.72 -4.63 -3.97
C LEU A 13 -11.63 -3.94 -5.34
N LEU A 14 -12.66 -3.19 -5.74
CA LEU A 14 -12.67 -2.44 -7.01
C LEU A 14 -11.55 -1.40 -7.06
N ASN A 15 -11.37 -0.64 -5.97
CA ASN A 15 -10.27 0.33 -5.87
C ASN A 15 -8.89 -0.34 -5.90
N GLY A 16 -8.72 -1.49 -5.23
CA GLY A 16 -7.48 -2.25 -5.27
C GLY A 16 -7.17 -2.78 -6.67
N PHE A 17 -8.18 -3.36 -7.33
CA PHE A 17 -8.06 -3.80 -8.72
C PHE A 17 -7.73 -2.64 -9.67
N ALA A 18 -8.39 -1.49 -9.52
CA ALA A 18 -8.12 -0.30 -10.31
C ALA A 18 -6.69 0.21 -10.09
N ALA A 19 -6.23 0.28 -8.84
CA ALA A 19 -4.88 0.74 -8.51
C ALA A 19 -3.80 -0.13 -9.16
N TYR A 20 -3.84 -1.44 -8.89
CA TYR A 20 -2.84 -2.36 -9.41
C TYR A 20 -2.99 -2.61 -10.92
N GLY A 21 -4.20 -2.55 -11.46
CA GLY A 21 -4.45 -2.57 -12.90
C GLY A 21 -3.82 -1.38 -13.60
N MET A 22 -4.04 -0.16 -13.07
CA MET A 22 -3.40 1.05 -13.62
C MET A 22 -1.88 0.96 -13.55
N TRP A 23 -1.29 0.55 -12.42
CA TRP A 23 0.16 0.35 -12.31
C TRP A 23 0.68 -0.73 -13.28
N GLY A 24 -0.11 -1.76 -13.55
CA GLY A 24 0.22 -2.78 -14.54
C GLY A 24 0.23 -2.25 -15.98
N LEU A 25 -0.63 -1.27 -16.27
CA LEU A 25 -0.77 -0.66 -17.60
C LEU A 25 0.14 0.57 -17.83
N VAL A 26 0.78 1.07 -16.79
CA VAL A 26 1.71 2.22 -16.88
C VAL A 26 2.79 2.07 -17.94
N PRO A 27 3.33 0.86 -18.27
CA PRO A 27 4.28 0.71 -19.38
C PRO A 27 3.77 1.23 -20.73
N LEU A 28 2.46 1.26 -20.96
CA LEU A 28 1.89 1.82 -22.18
C LEU A 28 1.99 3.36 -22.24
N PHE A 29 2.11 4.01 -21.10
CA PHE A 29 2.16 5.46 -21.00
C PHE A 29 3.57 6.03 -21.23
N TRP A 30 4.62 5.38 -20.71
CA TRP A 30 5.98 5.91 -20.77
C TRP A 30 6.51 6.12 -22.21
N PRO A 31 6.27 5.22 -23.18
CA PRO A 31 6.71 5.41 -24.55
C PRO A 31 6.06 6.61 -25.25
N LEU A 32 4.86 7.04 -24.81
CA LEU A 32 4.17 8.21 -25.36
C LEU A 32 4.90 9.53 -25.02
N LEU A 33 5.79 9.49 -24.03
CA LEU A 33 6.58 10.64 -23.59
C LEU A 33 7.91 10.78 -24.36
N LYS A 34 8.17 9.95 -25.37
CA LYS A 34 9.33 10.16 -26.24
C LYS A 34 9.15 11.47 -27.01
N PRO A 35 10.22 12.28 -27.19
CA PRO A 35 11.64 11.94 -26.99
C PRO A 35 12.18 12.16 -25.58
N ALA A 36 11.37 12.54 -24.58
CA ALA A 36 11.84 12.77 -23.22
C ALA A 36 12.63 11.57 -22.66
N GLY A 37 13.79 11.84 -22.10
CA GLY A 37 14.62 10.84 -21.42
C GLY A 37 14.00 10.39 -20.08
N ALA A 38 14.40 9.21 -19.61
CA ALA A 38 13.89 8.66 -18.35
C ALA A 38 14.07 9.60 -17.14
N GLY A 39 15.17 10.35 -17.10
CA GLY A 39 15.44 11.35 -16.06
C GLY A 39 14.47 12.52 -16.12
N GLU A 40 14.18 13.05 -17.30
CA GLU A 40 13.21 14.13 -17.51
C GLU A 40 11.80 13.69 -17.11
N ILE A 41 11.37 12.50 -17.56
CA ILE A 41 10.08 11.90 -17.20
C ILE A 41 9.96 11.75 -15.67
N LEU A 42 11.01 11.23 -15.02
CA LEU A 42 11.07 11.05 -13.58
C LEU A 42 10.94 12.39 -12.84
N ALA A 43 11.66 13.41 -13.29
CA ALA A 43 11.63 14.73 -12.67
C ALA A 43 10.25 15.40 -12.83
N HIS A 44 9.66 15.36 -14.01
CA HIS A 44 8.28 15.84 -14.23
C HIS A 44 7.28 15.09 -13.35
N ARG A 45 7.39 13.76 -13.27
CA ARG A 45 6.56 12.95 -12.39
C ARG A 45 6.61 13.42 -10.93
N MET A 46 7.80 13.76 -10.40
CA MET A 46 7.95 14.25 -9.02
C MET A 46 7.33 15.62 -8.84
N VAL A 47 7.62 16.56 -9.73
CA VAL A 47 7.12 17.93 -9.66
C VAL A 47 5.58 17.96 -9.74
N TRP A 48 5.01 17.29 -10.73
CA TRP A 48 3.56 17.28 -10.93
C TRP A 48 2.82 16.43 -9.89
N SER A 49 3.45 15.38 -9.35
CA SER A 49 2.87 14.63 -8.22
C SER A 49 2.77 15.51 -6.96
N LEU A 50 3.79 16.32 -6.66
CA LEU A 50 3.72 17.26 -5.55
C LEU A 50 2.59 18.27 -5.76
N ALA A 51 2.46 18.85 -6.98
CA ALA A 51 1.38 19.79 -7.29
C ALA A 51 0.00 19.17 -7.03
N PHE A 52 -0.21 17.92 -7.49
CA PHE A 52 -1.46 17.20 -7.25
C PHE A 52 -1.71 16.92 -5.77
N VAL A 53 -0.71 16.40 -5.05
CA VAL A 53 -0.83 16.09 -3.61
C VAL A 53 -1.02 17.37 -2.79
N ALA A 54 -0.35 18.46 -3.16
CA ALA A 54 -0.53 19.77 -2.51
C ALA A 54 -1.97 20.25 -2.65
N VAL A 55 -2.56 20.18 -3.85
CA VAL A 55 -3.98 20.50 -4.07
C VAL A 55 -4.88 19.62 -3.21
N ALA A 56 -4.64 18.30 -3.17
CA ALA A 56 -5.41 17.37 -2.35
C ALA A 56 -5.33 17.72 -0.85
N LEU A 57 -4.14 18.06 -0.35
CA LEU A 57 -3.93 18.46 1.06
C LEU A 57 -4.56 19.81 1.37
N LEU A 58 -4.57 20.78 0.44
CA LEU A 58 -5.26 22.06 0.59
C LEU A 58 -6.77 21.85 0.75
N VAL A 59 -7.36 20.96 -0.06
CA VAL A 59 -8.79 20.62 0.02
C VAL A 59 -9.13 19.95 1.36
N VAL A 60 -8.30 19.00 1.81
CA VAL A 60 -8.54 18.23 3.06
C VAL A 60 -8.11 19.01 4.31
N ARG A 61 -7.34 20.12 4.17
CA ARG A 61 -6.84 20.99 5.25
C ARG A 61 -6.08 20.24 6.36
N ARG A 62 -5.37 19.18 6.04
CA ARG A 62 -4.60 18.36 7.00
C ARG A 62 -3.09 18.67 6.91
N TRP A 63 -2.62 19.72 7.58
CA TRP A 63 -1.21 20.16 7.54
C TRP A 63 -0.46 19.97 8.87
N ALA A 64 -1.15 19.63 9.97
CA ALA A 64 -0.55 19.52 11.30
C ALA A 64 0.63 18.54 11.37
N TRP A 65 0.58 17.43 10.59
CA TRP A 65 1.63 16.43 10.51
C TRP A 65 2.97 17.00 10.00
N ALA A 66 2.95 18.01 9.13
CA ALA A 66 4.17 18.58 8.54
C ALA A 66 5.03 19.29 9.60
N GLY A 67 4.39 20.08 10.46
CA GLY A 67 5.09 20.75 11.57
C GLY A 67 5.65 19.75 12.59
N GLU A 68 4.93 18.66 12.85
CA GLU A 68 5.40 17.59 13.73
C GLU A 68 6.59 16.81 13.10
N LEU A 69 6.53 16.53 11.81
CA LEU A 69 7.60 15.85 11.09
C LEU A 69 8.90 16.66 11.10
N LEU A 70 8.84 17.97 10.85
CA LEU A 70 10.00 18.86 10.84
C LEU A 70 10.72 18.92 12.20
N ARG A 71 9.99 18.68 13.30
CA ARG A 71 10.55 18.59 14.65
C ARG A 71 11.21 17.26 14.97
N GLN A 72 11.08 16.26 14.08
CA GLN A 72 11.60 14.90 14.29
C GLN A 72 12.69 14.55 13.26
N PRO A 73 13.95 15.00 13.45
CA PRO A 73 15.03 14.87 12.47
C PRO A 73 15.33 13.41 12.08
N ARG A 74 15.13 12.47 13.00
CA ARG A 74 15.31 11.04 12.72
C ARG A 74 14.26 10.53 11.72
N LYS A 75 12.99 10.92 11.88
CA LYS A 75 11.93 10.54 10.93
C LYS A 75 12.13 11.24 9.58
N LEU A 76 12.53 12.52 9.59
CA LEU A 76 12.84 13.25 8.38
C LEU A 76 13.98 12.58 7.60
N GLY A 77 15.05 12.17 8.27
CA GLY A 77 16.14 11.41 7.66
C GLY A 77 15.67 10.08 7.06
N LEU A 78 14.81 9.32 7.75
CA LEU A 78 14.25 8.09 7.22
C LEU A 78 13.37 8.34 5.98
N ILE A 79 12.55 9.40 5.97
CA ILE A 79 11.74 9.77 4.80
C ILE A 79 12.63 10.20 3.63
N THR A 80 13.73 10.91 3.90
CA THR A 80 14.71 11.27 2.86
C THR A 80 15.33 10.02 2.24
N VAL A 81 15.68 9.03 3.05
CA VAL A 81 16.17 7.72 2.55
C VAL A 81 15.07 7.02 1.74
N ALA A 82 13.82 6.99 2.22
CA ALA A 82 12.70 6.42 1.48
C ALA A 82 12.51 7.12 0.12
N ALA A 83 12.53 8.45 0.11
CA ALA A 83 12.43 9.27 -1.09
C ALA A 83 13.55 8.98 -2.09
N ALA A 84 14.80 8.90 -1.63
CA ALA A 84 15.94 8.58 -2.48
C ALA A 84 15.85 7.17 -3.08
N VAL A 85 15.51 6.17 -2.26
CA VAL A 85 15.41 4.77 -2.70
C VAL A 85 14.27 4.56 -3.68
N ILE A 86 13.09 5.18 -3.45
CA ILE A 86 11.97 5.08 -4.39
C ILE A 86 12.24 5.85 -5.69
N THR A 87 13.02 6.93 -5.64
CA THR A 87 13.49 7.64 -6.83
C THR A 87 14.32 6.72 -7.72
N VAL A 88 15.27 5.99 -7.16
CA VAL A 88 16.07 4.99 -7.89
C VAL A 88 15.16 3.92 -8.50
N ASN A 89 14.22 3.38 -7.71
CA ASN A 89 13.26 2.39 -8.20
C ASN A 89 12.49 2.90 -9.42
N TRP A 90 11.90 4.07 -9.33
CA TRP A 90 11.11 4.64 -10.41
C TRP A 90 11.94 5.02 -11.63
N GLY A 91 13.16 5.54 -11.41
CA GLY A 91 14.09 5.88 -12.50
C GLY A 91 14.49 4.64 -13.29
N VAL A 92 14.90 3.58 -12.60
CA VAL A 92 15.25 2.29 -13.23
C VAL A 92 14.04 1.69 -13.95
N TYR A 93 12.85 1.77 -13.37
CA TYR A 93 11.63 1.28 -13.99
C TYR A 93 11.28 2.01 -15.30
N ILE A 94 11.26 3.36 -15.27
CA ILE A 94 10.98 4.18 -16.47
C ILE A 94 12.03 3.90 -17.55
N TRP A 95 13.29 3.84 -17.15
CA TRP A 95 14.38 3.52 -18.08
C TRP A 95 14.20 2.12 -18.69
N ALA A 96 13.88 1.11 -17.87
CA ALA A 96 13.69 -0.27 -18.33
C ALA A 96 12.56 -0.37 -19.36
N VAL A 97 11.41 0.28 -19.10
CA VAL A 97 10.27 0.29 -20.01
C VAL A 97 10.64 0.96 -21.35
N ASN A 98 11.28 2.13 -21.30
CA ASN A 98 11.66 2.89 -22.51
C ASN A 98 12.78 2.22 -23.31
N SER A 99 13.55 1.31 -22.67
CA SER A 99 14.65 0.56 -23.29
C SER A 99 14.27 -0.86 -23.70
N GLY A 100 12.97 -1.24 -23.65
CA GLY A 100 12.51 -2.56 -24.07
C GLY A 100 12.87 -3.69 -23.10
N HIS A 101 12.85 -3.42 -21.78
CA HIS A 101 13.12 -4.38 -20.72
C HIS A 101 11.94 -4.52 -19.75
N VAL A 102 10.71 -4.49 -20.28
CA VAL A 102 9.47 -4.55 -19.48
C VAL A 102 9.33 -5.88 -18.76
N VAL A 103 9.68 -6.99 -19.41
CA VAL A 103 9.68 -8.33 -18.83
C VAL A 103 10.64 -8.41 -17.64
N GLU A 104 11.89 -7.90 -17.78
CA GLU A 104 12.87 -7.90 -16.70
C GLU A 104 12.42 -6.99 -15.54
N ALA A 105 11.75 -5.87 -15.82
CA ALA A 105 11.17 -5.01 -14.82
C ALA A 105 10.01 -5.71 -14.07
N SER A 106 9.13 -6.40 -14.78
CA SER A 106 8.04 -7.18 -14.16
C SER A 106 8.55 -8.26 -13.21
N LEU A 107 9.64 -8.94 -13.59
CA LEU A 107 10.32 -9.92 -12.75
C LEU A 107 10.76 -9.32 -11.41
N GLY A 108 11.27 -8.09 -11.41
CA GLY A 108 11.65 -7.38 -10.18
C GLY A 108 10.49 -7.24 -9.20
N TYR A 109 9.30 -6.92 -9.68
CA TYR A 109 8.12 -6.84 -8.83
C TYR A 109 7.58 -8.21 -8.40
N PHE A 110 7.75 -9.25 -9.24
CA PHE A 110 7.42 -10.61 -8.83
C PHE A 110 8.33 -11.11 -7.70
N ILE A 111 9.64 -10.88 -7.77
CA ILE A 111 10.58 -11.35 -6.74
C ILE A 111 10.61 -10.46 -5.48
N ASN A 112 10.00 -9.28 -5.51
CA ASN A 112 9.99 -8.34 -4.39
C ASN A 112 9.55 -8.97 -3.05
N PRO A 113 8.48 -9.78 -2.94
CA PRO A 113 8.11 -10.42 -1.68
C PRO A 113 9.21 -11.35 -1.14
N LEU A 114 9.93 -12.06 -2.02
CA LEU A 114 11.04 -12.93 -1.64
C LEU A 114 12.20 -12.12 -1.06
N VAL A 115 12.56 -11.02 -1.73
CA VAL A 115 13.61 -10.10 -1.26
C VAL A 115 13.20 -9.45 0.06
N THR A 116 11.94 -9.03 0.20
CA THR A 116 11.43 -8.45 1.46
C THR A 116 11.55 -9.42 2.63
N ILE A 117 11.22 -10.71 2.42
CA ILE A 117 11.39 -11.76 3.43
C ILE A 117 12.86 -11.97 3.74
N ALA A 118 13.72 -12.10 2.73
CA ALA A 118 15.15 -12.27 2.93
C ALA A 118 15.76 -11.09 3.73
N MET A 119 15.35 -9.85 3.42
CA MET A 119 15.77 -8.68 4.20
C MET A 119 15.22 -8.68 5.64
N GLY A 120 13.99 -9.16 5.85
CA GLY A 120 13.41 -9.37 7.18
C GLY A 120 14.29 -10.29 8.05
N VAL A 121 14.76 -11.40 7.46
CA VAL A 121 15.69 -12.31 8.14
C VAL A 121 17.04 -11.64 8.43
N LEU A 122 17.65 -11.03 7.42
CA LEU A 122 19.00 -10.50 7.52
C LEU A 122 19.07 -9.27 8.44
N LEU A 123 18.09 -8.35 8.35
CA LEU A 123 18.11 -7.07 9.05
C LEU A 123 17.33 -7.08 10.37
N LEU A 124 16.19 -7.80 10.41
CA LEU A 124 15.32 -7.86 11.59
C LEU A 124 15.51 -9.15 12.39
N LYS A 125 16.36 -10.07 11.91
CA LYS A 125 16.63 -11.39 12.52
C LYS A 125 15.35 -12.21 12.74
N GLU A 126 14.37 -12.06 11.83
CA GLU A 126 13.13 -12.81 11.87
C GLU A 126 13.41 -14.30 11.58
N ARG A 127 12.68 -15.19 12.27
CA ARG A 127 12.80 -16.63 12.04
C ARG A 127 11.83 -17.07 10.95
N LEU A 128 12.35 -17.65 9.88
CA LEU A 128 11.54 -18.19 8.81
C LEU A 128 11.02 -19.61 9.13
N ARG A 129 9.82 -19.88 8.64
CA ARG A 129 9.29 -21.23 8.58
C ARG A 129 9.95 -22.02 7.45
N PRO A 130 9.97 -23.36 7.50
CA PRO A 130 10.61 -24.20 6.46
C PRO A 130 10.09 -23.90 5.04
N VAL A 131 8.78 -23.66 4.89
CA VAL A 131 8.18 -23.30 3.59
C VAL A 131 8.69 -21.96 3.05
N GLN A 132 8.92 -20.99 3.92
CA GLN A 132 9.48 -19.68 3.55
C GLN A 132 10.94 -19.83 3.12
N TRP A 133 11.72 -20.68 3.79
CA TRP A 133 13.08 -21.02 3.37
C TRP A 133 13.09 -21.68 1.99
N ALA A 134 12.18 -22.65 1.76
CA ALA A 134 12.05 -23.26 0.44
C ALA A 134 11.71 -22.25 -0.64
N ALA A 135 10.79 -21.30 -0.37
CA ALA A 135 10.44 -20.26 -1.31
C ALA A 135 11.62 -19.33 -1.62
N VAL A 136 12.36 -18.88 -0.60
CA VAL A 136 13.55 -18.03 -0.79
C VAL A 136 14.64 -18.77 -1.57
N ALA A 137 14.89 -20.03 -1.26
CA ALA A 137 15.85 -20.86 -2.01
C ALA A 137 15.43 -21.05 -3.47
N THR A 138 14.13 -21.30 -3.74
CA THR A 138 13.59 -21.38 -5.11
C THR A 138 13.74 -20.06 -5.86
N GLY A 139 13.47 -18.92 -5.20
CA GLY A 139 13.68 -17.58 -5.78
C GLY A 139 15.15 -17.30 -6.09
N PHE A 140 16.06 -17.72 -5.22
CA PHE A 140 17.50 -17.63 -5.49
C PHE A 140 17.92 -18.50 -6.68
N ALA A 141 17.42 -19.73 -6.77
CA ALA A 141 17.65 -20.59 -7.93
C ALA A 141 17.13 -19.97 -9.24
N ALA A 142 15.97 -19.29 -9.19
CA ALA A 142 15.45 -18.55 -10.33
C ALA A 142 16.41 -17.46 -10.81
N VAL A 143 16.99 -16.68 -9.88
CA VAL A 143 17.97 -15.64 -10.20
C VAL A 143 19.22 -16.24 -10.83
N LEU A 144 19.70 -17.40 -10.36
CA LEU A 144 20.85 -18.11 -10.96
C LEU A 144 20.54 -18.58 -12.38
N VAL A 145 19.38 -19.22 -12.60
CA VAL A 145 18.95 -19.66 -13.94
C VAL A 145 18.88 -18.47 -14.90
N LEU A 146 18.29 -17.37 -14.46
CA LEU A 146 18.21 -16.15 -15.27
C LEU A 146 19.60 -15.53 -15.53
N THR A 147 20.49 -15.56 -14.54
CA THR A 147 21.86 -15.07 -14.71
C THR A 147 22.60 -15.84 -15.81
N VAL A 148 22.45 -17.16 -15.82
CA VAL A 148 23.02 -18.00 -16.88
C VAL A 148 22.37 -17.69 -18.23
N GLY A 149 21.03 -17.62 -18.27
CA GLY A 149 20.29 -17.37 -19.51
C GLY A 149 20.51 -15.99 -20.12
N TYR A 150 20.71 -14.95 -19.29
CA TYR A 150 21.04 -13.58 -19.76
C TYR A 150 22.55 -13.38 -20.03
N GLY A 151 23.42 -14.31 -19.59
CA GLY A 151 24.86 -14.10 -19.56
C GLY A 151 25.32 -12.97 -18.60
N ARG A 152 24.40 -12.41 -17.81
CA ARG A 152 24.60 -11.37 -16.80
C ARG A 152 23.55 -11.47 -15.69
N PRO A 153 23.84 -11.03 -14.47
CA PRO A 153 22.81 -10.92 -13.43
C PRO A 153 21.64 -10.06 -13.92
N PRO A 154 20.36 -10.41 -13.58
CA PRO A 154 19.19 -9.61 -13.93
C PRO A 154 19.12 -8.36 -13.05
N TRP A 155 20.06 -7.43 -13.28
CA TRP A 155 20.31 -6.27 -12.41
C TRP A 155 19.10 -5.34 -12.31
N ILE A 156 18.29 -5.20 -13.38
CA ILE A 156 17.06 -4.39 -13.37
C ILE A 156 16.09 -4.97 -12.33
N SER A 157 15.81 -6.27 -12.44
CA SER A 157 14.92 -6.98 -11.51
C SER A 157 15.41 -6.90 -10.08
N LEU A 158 16.71 -7.12 -9.86
CA LEU A 158 17.31 -7.05 -8.52
C LEU A 158 17.27 -5.63 -7.97
N CYS A 159 17.61 -4.62 -8.77
CA CYS A 159 17.54 -3.22 -8.35
C CYS A 159 16.11 -2.83 -7.95
N LEU A 160 15.13 -3.18 -8.78
CA LEU A 160 13.71 -2.90 -8.48
C LEU A 160 13.25 -3.61 -7.21
N ALA A 161 13.58 -4.89 -7.03
CA ALA A 161 13.18 -5.64 -5.86
C ALA A 161 13.83 -5.14 -4.56
N PHE A 162 15.16 -4.93 -4.57
CA PHE A 162 15.86 -4.45 -3.39
C PHE A 162 15.50 -3.02 -3.01
N SER A 163 15.38 -2.12 -3.98
CA SER A 163 14.97 -0.74 -3.71
C SER A 163 13.55 -0.68 -3.15
N PHE A 164 12.60 -1.43 -3.72
CA PHE A 164 11.23 -1.44 -3.22
C PHE A 164 11.10 -2.11 -1.85
N ALA A 165 11.83 -3.20 -1.60
CA ALA A 165 11.88 -3.86 -0.30
C ALA A 165 12.48 -2.94 0.78
N THR A 166 13.59 -2.24 0.46
CA THR A 166 14.21 -1.25 1.35
C THR A 166 13.24 -0.11 1.65
N TYR A 167 12.58 0.43 0.62
CA TYR A 167 11.53 1.43 0.78
C TYR A 167 10.44 0.97 1.75
N GLY A 168 9.91 -0.24 1.57
CA GLY A 168 8.89 -0.82 2.46
C GLY A 168 9.35 -0.93 3.92
N LEU A 169 10.60 -1.36 4.16
CA LEU A 169 11.19 -1.45 5.51
C LEU A 169 11.34 -0.07 6.16
N VAL A 170 11.81 0.92 5.40
CA VAL A 170 11.96 2.29 5.91
C VAL A 170 10.58 2.87 6.24
N LYS A 171 9.59 2.70 5.37
CA LYS A 171 8.20 3.14 5.61
C LYS A 171 7.62 2.55 6.90
N LYS A 172 7.85 1.26 7.15
CA LYS A 172 7.41 0.60 8.39
C LYS A 172 8.00 1.27 9.65
N LYS A 173 9.25 1.75 9.58
CA LYS A 173 9.92 2.45 10.70
C LYS A 173 9.43 3.89 10.87
N VAL A 174 9.09 4.57 9.79
CA VAL A 174 8.59 5.96 9.80
C VAL A 174 7.20 6.05 10.43
N ASN A 175 6.34 5.09 10.14
CA ASN A 175 4.97 4.96 10.66
C ASN A 175 4.13 6.26 10.48
N LEU A 176 4.14 6.80 9.26
CA LEU A 176 3.27 7.90 8.82
C LEU A 176 2.12 7.38 7.97
N GLY A 177 1.02 8.11 7.95
CA GLY A 177 -0.09 7.87 7.03
C GLY A 177 0.36 7.86 5.56
N GLY A 178 -0.34 7.13 4.70
CA GLY A 178 0.07 6.95 3.31
C GLY A 178 0.16 8.27 2.53
N VAL A 179 -0.81 9.17 2.71
CA VAL A 179 -0.88 10.47 2.02
C VAL A 179 0.19 11.42 2.58
N GLU A 180 0.34 11.49 3.91
CA GLU A 180 1.33 12.34 4.58
C GLU A 180 2.75 11.93 4.18
N SER A 181 3.01 10.60 4.13
CA SER A 181 4.31 10.08 3.72
C SER A 181 4.62 10.39 2.25
N LEU A 182 3.63 10.21 1.35
CA LEU A 182 3.79 10.57 -0.06
C LEU A 182 4.06 12.07 -0.21
N ALA A 183 3.31 12.91 0.50
CA ALA A 183 3.52 14.36 0.46
C ALA A 183 4.93 14.76 0.94
N ALA A 184 5.42 14.16 2.03
CA ALA A 184 6.76 14.41 2.52
C ALA A 184 7.84 13.94 1.54
N GLU A 185 7.69 12.75 0.96
CA GLU A 185 8.61 12.20 -0.02
C GLU A 185 8.67 13.06 -1.29
N THR A 186 7.52 13.43 -1.85
CA THR A 186 7.46 14.28 -3.04
C THR A 186 7.96 15.71 -2.78
N ALA A 187 7.75 16.25 -1.57
CA ALA A 187 8.31 17.54 -1.18
C ALA A 187 9.86 17.51 -1.12
N ILE A 188 10.45 16.42 -0.60
CA ILE A 188 11.90 16.24 -0.57
C ILE A 188 12.46 16.08 -2.00
N GLN A 189 11.77 15.33 -2.85
CA GLN A 189 12.18 15.07 -4.24
C GLN A 189 12.01 16.31 -5.13
N PHE A 190 11.13 17.24 -4.77
CA PHE A 190 10.77 18.39 -5.60
C PHE A 190 11.95 19.29 -5.94
N LEU A 191 12.74 19.68 -4.93
CA LEU A 191 13.87 20.58 -5.18
C LEU A 191 14.92 20.00 -6.12
N PRO A 192 15.44 18.76 -5.92
CA PRO A 192 16.37 18.18 -6.87
C PRO A 192 15.74 17.92 -8.24
N ALA A 193 14.47 17.54 -8.33
CA ALA A 193 13.76 17.34 -9.59
C ALA A 193 13.59 18.67 -10.35
N LEU A 194 13.16 19.72 -9.67
CA LEU A 194 13.03 21.05 -10.27
C LEU A 194 14.38 21.58 -10.72
N GLY A 195 15.43 21.46 -9.88
CA GLY A 195 16.79 21.83 -10.24
C GLY A 195 17.28 21.12 -11.50
N PHE A 196 17.00 19.82 -11.63
CA PHE A 196 17.34 19.05 -12.82
C PHE A 196 16.56 19.53 -14.06
N LEU A 197 15.27 19.82 -13.94
CA LEU A 197 14.46 20.34 -15.07
C LEU A 197 14.93 21.72 -15.50
N LEU A 198 15.28 22.60 -14.56
CA LEU A 198 15.83 23.92 -14.88
C LEU A 198 17.19 23.79 -15.55
N TRP A 199 18.02 22.86 -15.11
CA TRP A 199 19.31 22.58 -15.72
C TRP A 199 19.13 22.08 -17.18
N LEU A 200 18.21 21.12 -17.43
CA LEU A 200 17.87 20.67 -18.79
C LEU A 200 17.40 21.85 -19.66
N GLY A 201 16.50 22.68 -19.13
CA GLY A 201 16.00 23.86 -19.85
C GLY A 201 17.11 24.84 -20.21
N ALA A 202 18.06 25.10 -19.29
CA ALA A 202 19.19 25.99 -19.53
C ALA A 202 20.17 25.48 -20.60
N HIS A 203 20.29 24.13 -20.79
CA HIS A 203 21.14 23.52 -21.80
C HIS A 203 20.41 23.24 -23.12
N GLY A 204 19.11 23.54 -23.22
CA GLY A 204 18.31 23.29 -24.42
C GLY A 204 17.90 21.82 -24.62
N ASP A 205 18.11 20.96 -23.61
CA ASP A 205 17.82 19.53 -23.67
C ASP A 205 16.41 19.18 -23.18
N SER A 206 15.63 20.18 -22.70
CA SER A 206 14.28 19.95 -22.20
C SER A 206 13.29 19.78 -23.33
N THR A 207 12.57 18.64 -23.30
CA THR A 207 11.52 18.35 -24.29
C THR A 207 10.17 19.02 -23.91
N PHE A 208 10.02 19.49 -22.68
CA PHE A 208 8.79 20.09 -22.17
C PHE A 208 8.36 21.33 -22.95
N THR A 209 9.31 22.14 -23.38
CA THR A 209 9.03 23.39 -24.10
C THR A 209 9.30 23.30 -25.60
N THR A 210 10.11 22.32 -26.05
CA THR A 210 10.55 22.19 -27.45
C THR A 210 9.63 21.34 -28.31
N GLU A 211 8.95 20.33 -27.70
CA GLU A 211 8.11 19.37 -28.42
C GLU A 211 6.63 19.78 -28.51
N GLY A 212 6.32 21.02 -28.12
CA GLY A 212 4.98 21.58 -28.20
C GLY A 212 4.05 21.29 -27.00
N VAL A 213 2.90 21.94 -27.01
CA VAL A 213 1.97 21.96 -25.86
C VAL A 213 1.43 20.56 -25.54
N GLY A 214 1.19 19.72 -26.54
CA GLY A 214 0.68 18.36 -26.33
C GLY A 214 1.65 17.48 -25.56
N HIS A 215 2.93 17.53 -25.90
CA HIS A 215 3.98 16.79 -25.19
C HIS A 215 4.16 17.31 -23.76
N GLY A 216 4.17 18.64 -23.58
CA GLY A 216 4.22 19.25 -22.25
C GLY A 216 3.03 18.83 -21.37
N ALA A 217 1.83 18.75 -21.95
CA ALA A 217 0.63 18.26 -21.24
C ALA A 217 0.76 16.77 -20.84
N LEU A 218 1.34 15.91 -21.69
CA LEU A 218 1.62 14.51 -21.35
C LEU A 218 2.65 14.39 -20.22
N LEU A 219 3.72 15.20 -20.24
CA LEU A 219 4.69 15.24 -19.15
C LEU A 219 4.03 15.72 -17.84
N ALA A 220 3.15 16.72 -17.90
CA ALA A 220 2.39 17.15 -16.72
C ALA A 220 1.41 16.08 -16.23
N ALA A 221 0.80 15.29 -17.13
CA ALA A 221 -0.09 14.19 -16.79
C ALA A 221 0.60 13.06 -16.00
N THR A 222 1.94 12.99 -15.99
CA THR A 222 2.70 12.02 -15.17
C THR A 222 2.36 12.12 -13.68
N GLY A 223 2.06 13.33 -13.16
CA GLY A 223 1.60 13.55 -11.80
C GLY A 223 0.26 12.86 -11.52
N VAL A 224 -0.70 13.02 -12.42
CA VAL A 224 -2.04 12.42 -12.33
C VAL A 224 -1.97 10.89 -12.44
N VAL A 225 -1.20 10.38 -13.42
CA VAL A 225 -0.96 8.94 -13.64
C VAL A 225 -0.30 8.29 -12.41
N THR A 226 0.47 9.05 -11.64
CA THR A 226 1.04 8.58 -10.37
C THR A 226 0.04 8.66 -9.23
N ALA A 227 -0.71 9.75 -9.11
CA ALA A 227 -1.53 10.04 -7.95
C ALA A 227 -2.86 9.26 -7.92
N ILE A 228 -3.52 9.05 -9.06
CA ILE A 228 -4.80 8.33 -9.12
C ILE A 228 -4.68 6.90 -8.58
N PRO A 229 -3.72 6.06 -9.05
CA PRO A 229 -3.55 4.72 -8.48
C PRO A 229 -3.26 4.74 -6.97
N LEU A 230 -2.50 5.72 -6.49
CA LEU A 230 -2.20 5.85 -5.05
C LEU A 230 -3.45 6.20 -4.23
N VAL A 231 -4.34 7.05 -4.75
CA VAL A 231 -5.63 7.36 -4.11
C VAL A 231 -6.51 6.10 -4.07
N CYS A 232 -6.62 5.38 -5.18
CA CYS A 232 -7.35 4.11 -5.24
C CYS A 232 -6.75 3.08 -4.28
N PHE A 233 -5.42 2.94 -4.23
CA PHE A 233 -4.74 2.06 -3.29
C PHE A 233 -5.05 2.45 -1.83
N GLY A 234 -4.98 3.73 -1.49
CA GLY A 234 -5.34 4.22 -0.16
C GLY A 234 -6.78 3.90 0.21
N ALA A 235 -7.72 4.08 -0.72
CA ALA A 235 -9.12 3.72 -0.55
C ALA A 235 -9.34 2.21 -0.36
N ALA A 236 -8.55 1.37 -1.04
CA ALA A 236 -8.57 -0.08 -0.87
C ALA A 236 -8.00 -0.50 0.49
N ALA A 237 -6.86 0.06 0.88
CA ALA A 237 -6.10 -0.33 2.07
C ALA A 237 -6.89 -0.23 3.38
N ILE A 238 -7.83 0.72 3.47
CA ILE A 238 -8.70 0.89 4.65
C ILE A 238 -9.96 0.01 4.61
N ARG A 239 -10.28 -0.65 3.48
CA ARG A 239 -11.53 -1.38 3.27
C ARG A 239 -11.37 -2.87 3.10
N VAL A 240 -10.19 -3.34 2.71
CA VAL A 240 -9.94 -4.77 2.51
C VAL A 240 -8.82 -5.28 3.41
N PRO A 241 -8.84 -6.57 3.80
CA PRO A 241 -7.77 -7.17 4.57
C PRO A 241 -6.42 -7.06 3.84
N LEU A 242 -5.35 -6.91 4.61
CA LEU A 242 -3.98 -6.80 4.07
C LEU A 242 -3.58 -8.02 3.22
N SER A 243 -4.09 -9.22 3.58
CA SER A 243 -3.91 -10.44 2.78
C SER A 243 -4.52 -10.34 1.38
N THR A 244 -5.71 -9.74 1.27
CA THR A 244 -6.36 -9.49 -0.02
C THR A 244 -5.58 -8.48 -0.86
N LEU A 245 -5.11 -7.41 -0.23
CA LEU A 245 -4.28 -6.39 -0.87
C LEU A 245 -2.96 -6.99 -1.36
N GLY A 246 -2.36 -7.89 -0.55
CA GLY A 246 -1.16 -8.64 -0.90
C GLY A 246 -1.34 -9.59 -2.08
N LEU A 247 -2.55 -10.11 -2.32
CA LEU A 247 -2.85 -10.89 -3.53
C LEU A 247 -3.07 -9.98 -4.73
N LEU A 248 -3.78 -8.87 -4.56
CA LEU A 248 -4.02 -7.91 -5.64
C LEU A 248 -2.74 -7.28 -6.18
N GLN A 249 -1.69 -7.16 -5.37
CA GLN A 249 -0.43 -6.56 -5.83
C GLN A 249 0.23 -7.33 -6.98
N TYR A 250 -0.04 -8.63 -7.13
CA TYR A 250 0.50 -9.42 -8.24
C TYR A 250 -0.14 -9.10 -9.59
N LEU A 251 -1.27 -8.38 -9.59
CA LEU A 251 -1.93 -7.96 -10.82
C LEU A 251 -1.03 -7.04 -11.66
N ALA A 252 -0.32 -6.13 -11.04
CA ALA A 252 0.57 -5.21 -11.74
C ALA A 252 1.69 -5.93 -12.50
N PRO A 253 2.54 -6.77 -11.87
CA PRO A 253 3.59 -7.46 -12.61
C PRO A 253 3.05 -8.49 -13.62
N VAL A 254 1.85 -9.06 -13.40
CA VAL A 254 1.21 -9.92 -14.41
C VAL A 254 0.87 -9.11 -15.66
N PHE A 255 0.25 -7.95 -15.53
CA PHE A 255 -0.05 -7.07 -16.68
C PHE A 255 1.24 -6.59 -17.36
N GLN A 256 2.25 -6.19 -16.59
CA GLN A 256 3.54 -5.77 -17.14
C GLN A 256 4.22 -6.91 -17.92
N PHE A 257 4.21 -8.12 -17.38
CA PHE A 257 4.74 -9.31 -18.06
C PHE A 257 4.01 -9.58 -19.38
N LEU A 258 2.68 -9.57 -19.36
CA LEU A 258 1.88 -9.76 -20.56
C LEU A 258 2.12 -8.64 -21.60
N LEU A 259 2.21 -7.38 -21.16
CA LEU A 259 2.54 -6.27 -22.04
C LEU A 259 3.94 -6.43 -22.64
N GLY A 260 4.94 -6.84 -21.86
CA GLY A 260 6.30 -7.08 -22.34
C GLY A 260 6.32 -8.09 -23.48
N ILE A 261 5.59 -9.20 -23.35
CA ILE A 261 5.56 -10.25 -24.36
C ILE A 261 4.62 -9.90 -25.53
N LEU A 262 3.36 -9.51 -25.23
CA LEU A 262 2.31 -9.40 -26.24
C LEU A 262 2.31 -8.06 -26.99
N TYR A 263 2.66 -6.97 -26.30
CA TYR A 263 2.63 -5.63 -26.88
C TYR A 263 4.02 -5.15 -27.30
N PHE A 264 5.02 -5.32 -26.43
CA PHE A 264 6.40 -4.89 -26.74
C PHE A 264 7.18 -5.96 -27.50
N GLY A 265 6.69 -7.20 -27.64
CA GLY A 265 7.31 -8.27 -28.41
C GLY A 265 8.66 -8.72 -27.84
N GLU A 266 8.88 -8.59 -26.52
CA GLU A 266 10.14 -9.00 -25.90
C GLU A 266 10.33 -10.51 -26.01
N ALA A 267 11.53 -10.92 -26.49
CA ALA A 267 11.85 -12.33 -26.66
C ALA A 267 11.88 -13.09 -25.32
N MET A 268 11.27 -14.25 -25.30
CA MET A 268 11.21 -15.15 -24.14
C MET A 268 11.89 -16.49 -24.46
N PRO A 269 13.23 -16.54 -24.46
CA PRO A 269 13.93 -17.81 -24.63
C PRO A 269 13.64 -18.77 -23.47
N PRO A 270 13.90 -20.08 -23.63
CA PRO A 270 13.55 -21.13 -22.65
C PRO A 270 14.08 -20.83 -21.23
N GLU A 271 15.26 -20.25 -21.13
CA GLU A 271 15.90 -19.91 -19.85
C GLU A 271 15.10 -18.84 -19.08
N ARG A 272 14.52 -17.86 -19.79
CA ARG A 272 13.64 -16.84 -19.17
C ARG A 272 12.36 -17.49 -18.67
N TRP A 273 11.74 -18.37 -19.47
CA TRP A 273 10.56 -19.13 -19.04
C TRP A 273 10.83 -19.97 -17.80
N ALA A 274 11.99 -20.68 -17.76
CA ALA A 274 12.39 -21.48 -16.61
C ALA A 274 12.56 -20.60 -15.34
N GLY A 275 13.20 -19.45 -15.47
CA GLY A 275 13.36 -18.48 -14.37
C GLY A 275 12.03 -17.94 -13.84
N PHE A 276 11.12 -17.54 -14.74
CA PHE A 276 9.78 -17.08 -14.34
C PHE A 276 8.97 -18.21 -13.68
N ALA A 277 9.02 -19.43 -14.22
CA ALA A 277 8.34 -20.59 -13.62
C ALA A 277 8.81 -20.85 -12.18
N LEU A 278 10.12 -20.75 -11.92
CA LEU A 278 10.68 -20.88 -10.57
C LEU A 278 10.22 -19.74 -9.66
N VAL A 279 10.16 -18.51 -10.13
CA VAL A 279 9.63 -17.39 -9.35
C VAL A 279 8.17 -17.59 -9.01
N TRP A 280 7.34 -18.00 -9.97
CA TRP A 280 5.92 -18.27 -9.73
C TRP A 280 5.72 -19.45 -8.77
N LEU A 281 6.58 -20.48 -8.83
CA LEU A 281 6.58 -21.55 -7.85
C LEU A 281 6.91 -21.04 -6.45
N ALA A 282 7.94 -20.20 -6.30
CA ALA A 282 8.31 -19.60 -5.03
C ALA A 282 7.16 -18.74 -4.45
N LEU A 283 6.51 -17.94 -5.29
CA LEU A 283 5.36 -17.12 -4.89
C LEU A 283 4.14 -17.96 -4.50
N THR A 284 3.91 -19.06 -5.20
CA THR A 284 2.85 -20.03 -4.85
C THR A 284 3.08 -20.63 -3.48
N LEU A 285 4.32 -21.03 -3.16
CA LEU A 285 4.70 -21.53 -1.84
C LEU A 285 4.47 -20.47 -0.75
N LEU A 286 4.88 -19.22 -0.98
CA LEU A 286 4.66 -18.13 -0.02
C LEU A 286 3.19 -17.82 0.19
N THR A 287 2.43 -17.74 -0.88
CA THR A 287 1.00 -17.46 -0.82
C THR A 287 0.26 -18.56 -0.06
N TRP A 288 0.59 -19.81 -0.35
CA TRP A 288 0.01 -20.95 0.34
C TRP A 288 0.35 -20.97 1.84
N ASP A 289 1.61 -20.69 2.23
CA ASP A 289 2.00 -20.58 3.64
C ASP A 289 1.26 -19.44 4.36
N ALA A 290 1.13 -18.29 3.70
CA ALA A 290 0.41 -17.12 4.24
C ALA A 290 -1.08 -17.44 4.47
N LEU A 291 -1.75 -18.05 3.47
CA LEU A 291 -3.17 -18.41 3.56
C LEU A 291 -3.40 -19.49 4.63
N ARG A 292 -2.56 -20.54 4.69
CA ARG A 292 -2.63 -21.56 5.75
C ARG A 292 -2.51 -20.94 7.14
N THR A 293 -1.58 -20.04 7.30
CA THR A 293 -1.36 -19.37 8.59
C THR A 293 -2.55 -18.49 8.98
N ALA A 294 -3.08 -17.70 8.04
CA ALA A 294 -4.26 -16.88 8.26
C ALA A 294 -5.47 -17.74 8.67
N HIS A 295 -5.70 -18.86 7.99
CA HIS A 295 -6.78 -19.80 8.35
C HIS A 295 -6.59 -20.42 9.73
N ARG A 296 -5.36 -20.81 10.10
CA ARG A 296 -5.07 -21.37 11.44
C ARG A 296 -5.31 -20.36 12.53
N THR A 297 -4.85 -19.13 12.35
CA THR A 297 -5.05 -18.03 13.32
C THR A 297 -6.53 -17.69 13.48
N SER A 298 -7.28 -17.62 12.38
CA SER A 298 -8.73 -17.35 12.43
C SER A 298 -9.51 -18.47 13.14
N ARG A 299 -9.15 -19.73 12.91
CA ARG A 299 -9.77 -20.89 13.61
C ARG A 299 -9.43 -20.86 15.11
N ALA A 300 -8.18 -20.58 15.46
CA ALA A 300 -7.76 -20.51 16.86
C ALA A 300 -8.46 -19.36 17.61
N LEU A 301 -8.66 -18.20 16.94
CA LEU A 301 -9.41 -17.08 17.51
C LEU A 301 -10.88 -17.43 17.71
N ARG A 302 -11.54 -18.04 16.73
CA ARG A 302 -12.94 -18.51 16.86
C ARG A 302 -13.08 -19.47 18.01
N ALA A 303 -12.23 -20.51 18.10
CA ALA A 303 -12.25 -21.46 19.20
C ALA A 303 -12.02 -20.83 20.58
N ARG A 304 -11.26 -19.75 20.67
CA ARG A 304 -11.10 -18.98 21.92
C ARG A 304 -12.38 -18.18 22.27
N LEU A 305 -13.00 -17.56 21.28
CA LEU A 305 -14.25 -16.81 21.46
C LEU A 305 -15.41 -17.74 21.86
N ASP A 306 -15.51 -18.91 21.25
CA ASP A 306 -16.52 -19.93 21.58
C ASP A 306 -16.34 -20.44 23.04
N ARG A 307 -15.08 -20.62 23.48
CA ARG A 307 -14.79 -20.99 24.88
C ARG A 307 -15.07 -19.86 25.87
N ALA A 308 -14.84 -18.60 25.46
CA ALA A 308 -15.11 -17.43 26.29
C ALA A 308 -16.61 -17.08 26.34
N GLY A 309 -17.36 -17.32 25.24
CA GLY A 309 -18.81 -17.12 25.16
C GLY A 309 -19.62 -18.27 25.73
N GLY A 310 -19.08 -19.50 25.80
CA GLY A 310 -19.74 -20.67 26.41
C GLY A 310 -19.68 -20.72 27.93
N GLY A 311 -19.14 -19.70 28.59
CA GLY A 311 -18.99 -19.61 30.05
C GLY A 311 -20.10 -18.82 30.78
N VAL A 312 -21.23 -18.51 30.12
CA VAL A 312 -22.42 -18.04 30.84
C VAL A 312 -23.21 -19.29 31.27
N PRO A 313 -23.24 -19.64 32.56
CA PRO A 313 -24.03 -20.76 33.01
C PRO A 313 -25.50 -20.51 32.67
N ALA A 314 -26.16 -21.49 32.08
CA ALA A 314 -27.62 -21.52 31.82
C ALA A 314 -28.48 -21.33 33.08
N GLU A 315 -27.84 -21.26 34.25
CA GLU A 315 -28.48 -21.08 35.54
C GLU A 315 -29.06 -19.69 35.82
N LYS A 316 -28.70 -18.68 34.97
CA LYS A 316 -29.27 -17.32 35.09
C LYS A 316 -30.49 -17.06 34.20
N GLU A 317 -30.75 -17.90 33.21
CA GLU A 317 -31.93 -17.76 32.35
C GLU A 317 -33.16 -18.40 32.95
N ASP A 318 -33.02 -19.44 33.79
CA ASP A 318 -34.14 -20.05 34.55
C ASP A 318 -34.53 -19.21 35.75
N ALA A 319 -33.60 -18.50 36.40
CA ALA A 319 -33.92 -17.59 37.50
C ALA A 319 -34.67 -16.30 37.05
N ALA A 320 -34.49 -15.90 35.80
CA ALA A 320 -35.20 -14.76 35.20
C ALA A 320 -36.63 -15.17 34.72
N ARG A 321 -36.82 -16.44 34.31
CA ARG A 321 -38.13 -16.96 33.92
C ARG A 321 -39.04 -17.26 35.11
N ASP A 322 -38.49 -17.64 36.25
CA ASP A 322 -39.28 -17.89 37.47
C ASP A 322 -39.73 -16.59 38.18
N SER A 323 -39.04 -15.47 37.98
CA SER A 323 -39.44 -14.15 38.50
C SER A 323 -40.58 -13.48 37.72
N ASP A 324 -40.80 -13.84 36.45
CA ASP A 324 -41.85 -13.26 35.61
C ASP A 324 -43.20 -14.01 35.71
N ILE A 325 -43.23 -15.19 36.34
CA ILE A 325 -44.50 -15.98 36.56
C ILE A 325 -45.21 -15.57 37.84
N VAL A 326 -44.58 -14.86 38.77
CA VAL A 326 -45.20 -14.46 40.06
C VAL A 326 -45.84 -13.06 39.99
N ALA A 327 -45.70 -12.32 38.91
CA ALA A 327 -46.19 -10.93 38.78
C ALA A 327 -47.48 -10.76 37.98
N CYS A 328 -48.27 -11.83 37.72
CA CYS A 328 -49.59 -11.74 37.09
C CYS A 328 -50.68 -12.29 37.95
N GLY A 329 -51.14 -11.52 38.94
CA GLY A 329 -52.41 -11.77 39.72
C GLY A 329 -52.91 -10.45 40.31
N GLY A 330 -53.87 -9.82 39.61
CA GLY A 330 -54.53 -8.62 40.08
C GLY A 330 -55.52 -8.90 41.24
N PRO A 331 -56.23 -7.93 41.80
CA PRO A 331 -57.17 -7.09 41.06
C PRO A 331 -57.25 -5.60 41.51
N SER A 332 -57.88 -4.77 40.65
CA SER A 332 -58.35 -3.39 40.87
C SER A 332 -59.50 -3.33 41.85
N PRO A 333 -60.23 -2.16 42.22
CA PRO A 333 -59.81 -0.75 42.17
C PRO A 333 -60.20 0.02 43.47
N ASP A 334 -59.77 1.28 43.62
CA ASP A 334 -60.61 2.41 44.03
C ASP A 334 -59.85 3.49 44.83
N SER A 335 -60.15 4.71 44.40
CA SER A 335 -60.29 5.96 45.15
C SER A 335 -59.12 6.78 45.63
N ALA A 336 -59.05 7.89 44.94
CA ALA A 336 -59.13 9.26 45.46
C ALA A 336 -57.93 9.97 46.07
N SER A 337 -57.63 11.07 45.38
CA SER A 337 -57.40 12.43 45.91
C SER A 337 -56.06 12.86 46.45
N ALA A 338 -55.73 14.03 45.91
CA ALA A 338 -55.04 15.17 46.51
C ALA A 338 -53.53 15.37 46.27
N ASP A 339 -53.28 16.29 45.38
CA ASP A 339 -52.22 17.30 45.39
C ASP A 339 -52.20 18.09 46.74
N PRO A 340 -51.14 18.83 47.14
CA PRO A 340 -50.27 19.68 46.34
C PRO A 340 -48.80 19.79 46.79
N ALA A 341 -48.04 20.42 45.91
CA ALA A 341 -46.71 21.04 46.14
C ALA A 341 -46.70 22.09 47.29
N PRO A 342 -45.62 22.83 47.67
CA PRO A 342 -44.31 23.03 47.05
C PRO A 342 -43.13 23.28 48.04
N ALA A 343 -42.03 23.81 47.48
CA ALA A 343 -40.98 24.69 48.06
C ALA A 343 -39.63 24.04 48.44
N SER A 344 -38.64 24.35 47.73
CA SER A 344 -37.66 25.51 47.87
C SER A 344 -36.47 25.25 48.78
N ALA A 345 -35.37 25.68 48.29
CA ALA A 345 -34.22 26.36 48.92
C ALA A 345 -32.92 25.56 48.99
N ARG A 346 -31.99 25.99 48.20
CA ARG A 346 -30.84 26.92 48.44
C ARG A 346 -29.52 26.25 48.93
N LEU A 347 -28.48 26.61 48.17
CA LEU A 347 -27.19 27.14 48.56
C LEU A 347 -26.26 26.22 49.38
N ASP A 348 -25.05 25.97 48.92
CA ASP A 348 -23.86 26.84 49.00
C ASP A 348 -22.62 26.18 48.41
N ALA A 349 -21.85 26.94 47.66
CA ALA A 349 -20.41 26.76 47.50
C ALA A 349 -19.68 27.35 48.71
N PRO A 350 -18.41 27.10 49.02
CA PRO A 350 -17.32 27.81 48.34
C PRO A 350 -15.95 27.14 48.28
N THR A 351 -15.17 27.59 47.27
CA THR A 351 -13.77 28.10 47.30
C THR A 351 -12.63 27.32 47.97
N GLY A 352 -11.51 27.30 47.26
CA GLY A 352 -10.17 27.31 47.84
C GLY A 352 -9.05 26.74 46.99
N LYS A 353 -8.36 27.62 46.29
CA LYS A 353 -6.96 27.48 45.82
C LYS A 353 -5.98 27.43 47.00
N PRO A 354 -4.66 27.17 46.83
CA PRO A 354 -3.82 27.61 45.71
C PRO A 354 -3.29 26.50 44.80
#